data_3764db97c09b223d2735daab0eb01fef
#
_entry.id   3764db97c09b223d2735daab0eb01fef
#
_cell.length_a   1.000
_cell.length_b   1.000
_cell.length_c   1.000
_cell.angle_alpha   90.00
_cell.angle_beta   90.00
_cell.angle_gamma   90.00
#
_symmetry.space_group_name_H-M   'P 1'
#
loop_
_entity.id
_entity.type
_entity.pdbx_description
1 polymer ?
#
loop_
_entity_poly.entity_id
_entity_poly.type
_entity_poly.pdbx_seq_one_letter_code
_entity_poly.pdbx_strand_id
1 'polypeptide(L)'
;KNFYVCCGFNSIGIQSAGGAGKVTAEWMMNGEVNEDLYSLDISRFEKFHSETKFITERVTESLGDLYAMHWPYKQHKSSRNIKMLPFHNDLKKKGACFGQVAGFERPMWYALNGKKPEYEYSYGYQNWYDAAKYETTNTRKNVGLFDLSAFAKFEIKGDTAFDDLQRLCCNNIKNYPGNTTYTQMLNSNGGIVADLTVTCIDTNSFRIVTGSSVREHDK
;
A
#
# COMPACT_ATOMS: atom_id res chain seq x y z
N LYS A 1 -26.19 11.71 -4.65
CA LYS A 1 -25.66 13.07 -4.80
C LYS A 1 -26.19 13.93 -3.65
N ASN A 2 -25.42 14.87 -3.16
CA ASN A 2 -25.74 15.80 -2.05
C ASN A 2 -25.83 15.11 -0.66
N PHE A 3 -25.11 14.05 -0.45
CA PHE A 3 -24.94 13.43 0.86
C PHE A 3 -23.45 13.30 1.17
N TYR A 4 -23.01 13.93 2.23
CA TYR A 4 -21.62 13.97 2.66
C TYR A 4 -21.51 13.38 4.08
N VAL A 5 -20.43 12.66 4.35
CA VAL A 5 -20.17 12.06 5.65
C VAL A 5 -18.78 12.49 6.11
N CYS A 6 -18.72 13.04 7.31
CA CYS A 6 -17.48 13.43 7.97
C CYS A 6 -17.47 12.80 9.37
N CYS A 7 -16.82 11.66 9.54
CA CYS A 7 -16.83 10.86 10.76
C CYS A 7 -15.54 10.06 10.95
N GLY A 8 -15.48 9.28 12.02
CA GLY A 8 -14.34 8.39 12.27
C GLY A 8 -13.15 9.06 12.98
N PHE A 9 -13.35 10.18 13.66
CA PHE A 9 -12.28 10.97 14.27
C PHE A 9 -11.62 10.33 15.51
N ASN A 10 -12.22 9.32 16.10
CA ASN A 10 -11.64 8.47 17.15
C ASN A 10 -10.78 9.23 18.17
N SER A 11 -11.44 10.09 19.00
CA SER A 11 -10.83 10.93 20.05
C SER A 11 -10.00 12.13 19.57
N ILE A 12 -9.87 12.38 18.28
CA ILE A 12 -9.15 13.55 17.71
C ILE A 12 -10.10 14.59 17.08
N GLY A 13 -11.41 14.51 17.35
CA GLY A 13 -12.41 15.36 16.69
C GLY A 13 -12.22 16.85 16.95
N ILE A 14 -11.85 17.27 18.16
CA ILE A 14 -11.65 18.68 18.48
C ILE A 14 -10.51 19.28 17.66
N GLN A 15 -9.35 18.63 17.64
CA GLN A 15 -8.19 19.12 16.90
C GLN A 15 -8.36 19.02 15.38
N SER A 16 -9.20 18.10 14.88
CA SER A 16 -9.42 17.90 13.47
C SER A 16 -10.59 18.72 12.92
N ALA A 17 -11.44 19.32 13.78
CA ALA A 17 -12.70 19.96 13.41
C ALA A 17 -12.52 21.07 12.38
N GLY A 18 -11.51 21.95 12.55
CA GLY A 18 -11.26 23.07 11.66
C GLY A 18 -10.89 22.61 10.24
N GLY A 19 -9.90 21.68 10.13
CA GLY A 19 -9.48 21.12 8.87
C GLY A 19 -10.57 20.31 8.18
N ALA A 20 -11.24 19.43 8.92
CA ALA A 20 -12.34 18.64 8.39
C ALA A 20 -13.51 19.50 7.91
N GLY A 21 -13.86 20.55 8.66
CA GLY A 21 -14.90 21.50 8.25
C GLY A 21 -14.55 22.25 6.97
N LYS A 22 -13.31 22.78 6.86
CA LYS A 22 -12.82 23.45 5.65
C LYS A 22 -12.92 22.52 4.44
N VAL A 23 -12.29 21.36 4.51
CA VAL A 23 -12.24 20.41 3.39
C VAL A 23 -13.65 19.96 2.97
N THR A 24 -14.53 19.67 3.93
CA THR A 24 -15.90 19.26 3.61
C THR A 24 -16.68 20.40 2.92
N ALA A 25 -16.50 21.65 3.37
CA ALA A 25 -17.13 22.80 2.76
C ALA A 25 -16.60 23.04 1.32
N GLU A 26 -15.30 22.97 1.08
CA GLU A 26 -14.69 23.08 -0.24
C GLU A 26 -15.18 21.98 -1.18
N TRP A 27 -15.25 20.73 -0.69
CA TRP A 27 -15.80 19.62 -1.47
C TRP A 27 -17.26 19.83 -1.86
N MET A 28 -18.09 20.34 -0.92
CA MET A 28 -19.49 20.66 -1.21
C MET A 28 -19.65 21.76 -2.26
N MET A 29 -18.79 22.78 -2.21
CA MET A 29 -18.86 23.95 -3.08
C MET A 29 -18.28 23.69 -4.46
N ASN A 30 -17.16 22.98 -4.54
CA ASN A 30 -16.37 22.83 -5.76
C ASN A 30 -16.58 21.47 -6.44
N GLY A 31 -17.16 20.47 -5.74
CA GLY A 31 -17.32 19.11 -6.22
C GLY A 31 -16.06 18.24 -6.07
N GLU A 32 -14.94 18.83 -5.69
CA GLU A 32 -13.64 18.18 -5.48
C GLU A 32 -12.89 18.81 -4.32
N VAL A 33 -11.84 18.14 -3.88
CA VAL A 33 -10.92 18.60 -2.83
C VAL A 33 -9.55 18.82 -3.46
N ASN A 34 -8.91 19.94 -3.14
CA ASN A 34 -7.59 20.27 -3.69
C ASN A 34 -6.45 19.52 -3.04
N GLU A 35 -6.62 19.07 -1.80
CA GLU A 35 -5.63 18.32 -1.04
C GLU A 35 -5.74 16.82 -1.34
N ASP A 36 -4.61 16.11 -1.33
CA ASP A 36 -4.60 14.65 -1.38
C ASP A 36 -5.07 14.07 -0.04
N LEU A 37 -6.33 13.70 0.02
CA LEU A 37 -6.98 13.08 1.18
C LEU A 37 -7.33 11.62 0.96
N TYR A 38 -6.72 10.94 -0.01
CA TYR A 38 -7.02 9.53 -0.31
C TYR A 38 -6.96 8.64 0.94
N SER A 39 -6.00 8.88 1.83
CA SER A 39 -5.87 8.12 3.09
C SER A 39 -7.06 8.28 4.04
N LEU A 40 -7.91 9.27 3.83
CA LEU A 40 -9.13 9.55 4.61
C LEU A 40 -10.41 9.30 3.82
N ASP A 41 -10.32 9.17 2.50
CA ASP A 41 -11.48 8.96 1.62
C ASP A 41 -12.04 7.54 1.76
N ILE A 42 -13.36 7.43 1.58
CA ILE A 42 -14.06 6.14 1.65
C ILE A 42 -13.62 5.18 0.53
N SER A 43 -13.15 5.70 -0.60
CA SER A 43 -12.67 4.90 -1.74
C SER A 43 -11.44 4.05 -1.42
N ARG A 44 -10.69 4.37 -0.33
CA ARG A 44 -9.58 3.55 0.14
C ARG A 44 -10.01 2.17 0.66
N PHE A 45 -11.30 2.02 1.01
CA PHE A 45 -11.80 0.77 1.54
C PHE A 45 -12.12 -0.24 0.43
N GLU A 46 -11.64 -1.45 0.63
CA GLU A 46 -11.98 -2.61 -0.19
C GLU A 46 -13.18 -3.35 0.41
N LYS A 47 -13.78 -4.26 -0.36
CA LYS A 47 -14.98 -5.00 0.03
C LYS A 47 -14.87 -5.71 1.39
N PHE A 48 -13.71 -6.31 1.69
CA PHE A 48 -13.52 -7.02 2.95
C PHE A 48 -13.60 -6.10 4.18
N HIS A 49 -13.32 -4.80 4.04
CA HIS A 49 -13.44 -3.84 5.13
C HIS A 49 -14.90 -3.62 5.58
N SER A 50 -15.88 -3.99 4.77
CA SER A 50 -17.31 -3.90 5.12
C SER A 50 -17.86 -5.20 5.73
N GLU A 51 -17.07 -6.25 5.84
CA GLU A 51 -17.47 -7.51 6.45
C GLU A 51 -17.59 -7.37 7.97
N THR A 52 -18.73 -7.77 8.53
CA THR A 52 -19.02 -7.63 9.98
C THR A 52 -17.92 -8.26 10.84
N LYS A 53 -17.42 -9.44 10.47
CA LYS A 53 -16.34 -10.10 11.21
C LYS A 53 -15.09 -9.24 11.25
N PHE A 54 -14.66 -8.74 10.08
CA PHE A 54 -13.48 -7.88 9.98
C PHE A 54 -13.63 -6.62 10.82
N ILE A 55 -14.79 -5.94 10.71
CA ILE A 55 -15.07 -4.70 11.45
C ILE A 55 -15.01 -4.98 12.95
N THR A 56 -15.71 -6.01 13.43
CA THR A 56 -15.76 -6.33 14.86
C THR A 56 -14.37 -6.60 15.44
N GLU A 57 -13.59 -7.44 14.80
CA GLU A 57 -12.25 -7.80 15.28
C GLU A 57 -11.27 -6.63 15.18
N ARG A 58 -11.22 -5.96 14.02
CA ARG A 58 -10.22 -4.92 13.73
C ARG A 58 -10.51 -3.62 14.48
N VAL A 59 -11.77 -3.20 14.59
CA VAL A 59 -12.14 -1.98 15.34
C VAL A 59 -11.78 -2.14 16.82
N THR A 60 -12.06 -3.31 17.40
CA THR A 60 -11.71 -3.58 18.80
C THR A 60 -10.19 -3.48 19.03
N GLU A 61 -9.39 -4.09 18.18
CA GLU A 61 -7.92 -4.01 18.27
C GLU A 61 -7.43 -2.58 18.04
N SER A 62 -7.86 -1.94 16.95
CA SER A 62 -7.41 -0.60 16.58
C SER A 62 -7.76 0.45 17.63
N LEU A 63 -8.95 0.35 18.25
CA LEU A 63 -9.35 1.26 19.31
C LEU A 63 -8.51 1.04 20.58
N GLY A 64 -8.21 -0.20 20.92
CA GLY A 64 -7.29 -0.53 22.01
C GLY A 64 -5.86 -0.02 21.75
N ASP A 65 -5.41 -0.12 20.52
CA ASP A 65 -4.06 0.30 20.10
C ASP A 65 -3.85 1.82 20.18
N LEU A 66 -4.89 2.63 20.09
CA LEU A 66 -4.79 4.09 20.29
C LEU A 66 -4.20 4.48 21.66
N TYR A 67 -4.47 3.67 22.67
CA TYR A 67 -4.09 3.94 24.07
C TYR A 67 -3.03 2.95 24.60
N ALA A 68 -2.64 1.98 23.78
CA ALA A 68 -1.61 1.01 24.12
C ALA A 68 -0.19 1.53 23.86
N MET A 69 0.81 0.75 24.26
CA MET A 69 2.20 1.01 23.93
C MET A 69 2.40 0.95 22.41
N HIS A 70 2.91 2.03 21.82
CA HIS A 70 3.16 2.14 20.38
C HIS A 70 4.54 1.55 20.04
N TRP A 71 4.61 0.24 19.98
CA TRP A 71 5.82 -0.46 19.61
C TRP A 71 6.24 -0.19 18.17
N PRO A 72 7.52 0.01 17.89
CA PRO A 72 8.02 0.07 16.52
C PRO A 72 7.65 -1.22 15.76
N TYR A 73 7.26 -1.07 14.49
CA TYR A 73 6.92 -2.18 13.58
C TYR A 73 5.75 -3.06 14.04
N LYS A 74 4.94 -2.60 14.98
CA LYS A 74 3.79 -3.35 15.48
C LYS A 74 2.86 -3.75 14.35
N GLN A 75 2.47 -5.01 14.35
CA GLN A 75 1.52 -5.59 13.40
C GLN A 75 0.19 -5.90 14.10
N HIS A 76 -0.92 -5.74 13.38
CA HIS A 76 -2.21 -6.18 13.88
C HIS A 76 -2.23 -7.71 14.05
N LYS A 77 -2.93 -8.16 15.09
CA LYS A 77 -3.13 -9.58 15.41
C LYS A 77 -4.47 -10.11 14.91
N SER A 78 -5.49 -9.24 14.89
CA SER A 78 -6.83 -9.58 14.42
C SER A 78 -6.93 -9.60 12.90
N SER A 79 -7.92 -10.28 12.38
CA SER A 79 -8.28 -10.30 10.95
C SER A 79 -7.06 -10.51 10.04
N ARG A 80 -6.27 -11.54 10.38
CA ARG A 80 -5.12 -11.98 9.60
C ARG A 80 -5.55 -12.89 8.45
N ASN A 81 -4.69 -13.05 7.46
CA ASN A 81 -4.88 -13.93 6.30
C ASN A 81 -6.08 -13.55 5.40
N ILE A 82 -6.48 -12.29 5.37
CA ILE A 82 -7.55 -11.78 4.50
C ILE A 82 -7.10 -11.81 3.04
N LYS A 83 -5.91 -11.27 2.75
CA LYS A 83 -5.31 -11.26 1.41
C LYS A 83 -3.97 -11.97 1.45
N MET A 84 -3.94 -13.22 0.99
CA MET A 84 -2.72 -14.01 0.91
C MET A 84 -2.12 -13.94 -0.49
N LEU A 85 -0.80 -13.87 -0.56
CA LEU A 85 -0.06 -13.92 -1.82
C LEU A 85 0.02 -15.36 -2.35
N PRO A 86 0.25 -15.57 -3.65
CA PRO A 86 0.32 -16.91 -4.24
C PRO A 86 1.32 -17.86 -3.55
N PHE A 87 2.46 -17.32 -3.12
CA PHE A 87 3.53 -18.09 -2.46
C PHE A 87 3.43 -18.14 -0.93
N HIS A 88 2.33 -17.63 -0.34
CA HIS A 88 2.20 -17.48 1.12
C HIS A 88 2.58 -18.75 1.89
N ASN A 89 2.02 -19.90 1.51
CA ASN A 89 2.25 -21.16 2.21
C ASN A 89 3.70 -21.66 2.08
N ASP A 90 4.32 -21.44 0.93
CA ASP A 90 5.71 -21.86 0.70
C ASP A 90 6.69 -20.96 1.46
N LEU A 91 6.42 -19.65 1.52
CA LEU A 91 7.19 -18.72 2.31
C LEU A 91 7.03 -18.97 3.81
N LYS A 92 5.81 -19.34 4.25
CA LYS A 92 5.57 -19.76 5.64
C LYS A 92 6.40 -20.98 6.03
N LYS A 93 6.48 -22.01 5.17
CA LYS A 93 7.33 -23.18 5.39
C LYS A 93 8.82 -22.82 5.49
N LYS A 94 9.24 -21.74 4.83
CA LYS A 94 10.61 -21.21 4.90
C LYS A 94 10.88 -20.32 6.12
N GLY A 95 9.93 -20.21 7.05
CA GLY A 95 10.07 -19.42 8.26
C GLY A 95 9.78 -17.92 8.09
N ALA A 96 8.98 -17.54 7.11
CA ALA A 96 8.57 -16.15 6.94
C ALA A 96 7.73 -15.66 8.13
N CYS A 97 8.12 -14.53 8.70
CA CYS A 97 7.29 -13.73 9.59
C CYS A 97 6.48 -12.75 8.74
N PHE A 98 5.16 -12.83 8.83
CA PHE A 98 4.27 -12.02 8.01
C PHE A 98 3.80 -10.76 8.73
N GLY A 99 3.70 -9.68 7.95
CA GLY A 99 3.03 -8.44 8.32
C GLY A 99 2.02 -8.05 7.27
N GLN A 100 1.04 -7.21 7.64
CA GLN A 100 0.02 -6.74 6.71
C GLN A 100 0.43 -5.43 6.04
N VAL A 101 0.36 -5.39 4.72
CA VAL A 101 0.51 -4.18 3.91
C VAL A 101 -0.67 -4.11 2.93
N ALA A 102 -1.52 -3.09 3.06
CA ALA A 102 -2.76 -2.97 2.29
C ALA A 102 -3.63 -4.26 2.32
N GLY A 103 -3.73 -4.88 3.50
CA GLY A 103 -4.44 -6.13 3.73
C GLY A 103 -3.72 -7.40 3.25
N PHE A 104 -2.64 -7.29 2.47
CA PHE A 104 -1.85 -8.44 2.04
C PHE A 104 -0.91 -8.92 3.15
N GLU A 105 -0.89 -10.22 3.38
CA GLU A 105 0.12 -10.87 4.20
C GLU A 105 1.43 -10.94 3.42
N ARG A 106 2.39 -10.08 3.79
CA ARG A 106 3.70 -10.02 3.14
C ARG A 106 4.78 -10.57 4.06
N PRO A 107 5.76 -11.33 3.56
CA PRO A 107 6.92 -11.71 4.34
C PRO A 107 7.73 -10.45 4.68
N MET A 108 7.96 -10.22 5.96
CA MET A 108 8.70 -9.06 6.45
C MET A 108 10.16 -9.43 6.73
N TRP A 109 10.39 -10.61 7.22
CA TRP A 109 11.70 -11.20 7.49
C TRP A 109 11.57 -12.72 7.67
N TYR A 110 12.68 -13.45 7.63
CA TYR A 110 12.68 -14.91 7.75
C TYR A 110 13.44 -15.34 8.99
N ALA A 111 12.80 -16.18 9.83
CA ALA A 111 13.40 -16.68 11.06
C ALA A 111 14.61 -17.58 10.76
N LEU A 112 15.72 -17.32 11.44
CA LEU A 112 16.95 -18.08 11.33
C LEU A 112 17.10 -19.08 12.48
N ASN A 113 17.79 -20.20 12.21
CA ASN A 113 18.27 -21.14 13.24
C ASN A 113 17.17 -21.67 14.18
N GLY A 114 15.98 -21.97 13.64
CA GLY A 114 14.88 -22.53 14.42
C GLY A 114 14.17 -21.53 15.35
N LYS A 115 14.46 -20.25 15.26
CA LYS A 115 13.70 -19.21 15.95
C LYS A 115 12.26 -19.17 15.42
N LYS A 116 11.33 -18.68 16.24
CA LYS A 116 9.94 -18.47 15.80
C LYS A 116 9.85 -17.26 14.90
N PRO A 117 9.05 -17.31 13.82
CA PRO A 117 8.79 -16.17 12.94
C PRO A 117 7.73 -15.24 13.55
N GLU A 118 8.04 -14.64 14.68
CA GLU A 118 7.17 -13.76 15.46
C GLU A 118 7.92 -12.51 15.89
N TYR A 119 7.22 -11.37 15.95
CA TYR A 119 7.79 -10.14 16.48
C TYR A 119 7.83 -10.17 18.01
N GLU A 120 9.00 -9.88 18.57
CA GLU A 120 9.19 -9.51 19.97
C GLU A 120 9.43 -8.01 20.03
N TYR A 121 8.40 -7.25 20.41
CA TYR A 121 8.45 -5.79 20.33
C TYR A 121 9.38 -5.19 21.38
N SER A 122 10.21 -4.24 20.93
CA SER A 122 11.18 -3.54 21.77
C SER A 122 11.44 -2.14 21.21
N TYR A 123 11.83 -1.21 22.05
CA TYR A 123 12.40 0.08 21.63
C TYR A 123 13.93 0.00 21.43
N GLY A 124 14.54 -1.09 21.87
CA GLY A 124 15.95 -1.37 21.67
C GLY A 124 16.21 -2.24 20.44
N TYR A 125 17.11 -3.19 20.60
CA TYR A 125 17.49 -4.12 19.55
C TYR A 125 16.31 -5.05 19.18
N GLN A 126 16.00 -5.10 17.90
CA GLN A 126 14.86 -5.85 17.40
C GLN A 126 15.22 -7.33 17.18
N ASN A 127 14.32 -8.26 17.54
CA ASN A 127 14.59 -9.70 17.41
C ASN A 127 14.77 -10.17 15.96
N TRP A 128 14.28 -9.41 15.00
CA TRP A 128 14.40 -9.69 13.56
C TRP A 128 15.65 -9.07 12.92
N TYR A 129 16.39 -8.21 13.63
CA TYR A 129 17.50 -7.44 13.03
C TYR A 129 18.59 -8.34 12.43
N ASP A 130 19.01 -9.41 13.13
CA ASP A 130 20.02 -10.33 12.61
C ASP A 130 19.55 -11.06 11.35
N ALA A 131 18.28 -11.42 11.29
CA ALA A 131 17.66 -12.02 10.11
C ALA A 131 17.70 -11.05 8.92
N ALA A 132 17.23 -9.82 9.10
CA ALA A 132 17.25 -8.80 8.06
C ALA A 132 18.68 -8.46 7.61
N LYS A 133 19.64 -8.39 8.54
CA LYS A 133 21.06 -8.22 8.23
C LYS A 133 21.60 -9.36 7.38
N TYR A 134 21.26 -10.60 7.73
CA TYR A 134 21.67 -11.78 6.97
C TYR A 134 21.07 -11.74 5.55
N GLU A 135 19.78 -11.51 5.42
CA GLU A 135 19.08 -11.43 4.13
C GLU A 135 19.67 -10.33 3.23
N THR A 136 19.88 -9.14 3.79
CA THR A 136 20.49 -7.99 3.06
C THR A 136 21.91 -8.32 2.62
N THR A 137 22.72 -8.89 3.50
CA THR A 137 24.11 -9.25 3.18
C THR A 137 24.17 -10.34 2.10
N ASN A 138 23.28 -11.35 2.21
CA ASN A 138 23.20 -12.43 1.23
C ASN A 138 22.74 -11.93 -0.13
N THR A 139 21.73 -11.05 -0.18
CA THR A 139 21.25 -10.43 -1.43
C THR A 139 22.35 -9.63 -2.12
N ARG A 140 23.20 -8.94 -1.35
CA ARG A 140 24.34 -8.16 -1.90
C ARG A 140 25.47 -9.02 -2.45
N LYS A 141 25.69 -10.20 -1.85
CA LYS A 141 26.82 -11.08 -2.21
C LYS A 141 26.43 -12.23 -3.14
N ASN A 142 25.17 -12.61 -3.16
CA ASN A 142 24.65 -13.76 -3.87
C ASN A 142 23.38 -13.38 -4.65
N VAL A 143 22.32 -14.19 -4.53
CA VAL A 143 21.03 -14.02 -5.21
C VAL A 143 19.93 -13.81 -4.19
N GLY A 144 19.05 -12.82 -4.44
CA GLY A 144 17.82 -12.58 -3.67
C GLY A 144 16.57 -12.84 -4.52
N LEU A 145 15.54 -13.43 -3.91
CA LEU A 145 14.21 -13.58 -4.49
C LEU A 145 13.21 -12.76 -3.68
N PHE A 146 12.49 -11.85 -4.36
CA PHE A 146 11.52 -10.96 -3.74
C PHE A 146 10.11 -11.24 -4.28
N ASP A 147 9.16 -11.53 -3.39
CA ASP A 147 7.75 -11.64 -3.76
C ASP A 147 7.12 -10.24 -3.83
N LEU A 148 6.92 -9.74 -5.05
CA LEU A 148 6.28 -8.45 -5.34
C LEU A 148 4.82 -8.62 -5.82
N SER A 149 4.20 -9.78 -5.57
CA SER A 149 2.85 -10.09 -6.03
C SER A 149 1.77 -9.16 -5.46
N ALA A 150 2.06 -8.48 -4.34
CA ALA A 150 1.12 -7.52 -3.73
C ALA A 150 0.97 -6.21 -4.52
N PHE A 151 1.95 -5.82 -5.34
CA PHE A 151 1.86 -4.59 -6.13
C PHE A 151 0.62 -4.59 -7.03
N ALA A 152 0.00 -3.43 -7.22
CA ALA A 152 -1.09 -3.26 -8.17
C ALA A 152 -0.56 -3.37 -9.61
N LYS A 153 -1.34 -3.99 -10.49
CA LYS A 153 -1.04 -4.14 -11.91
C LYS A 153 -2.24 -3.68 -12.70
N PHE A 154 -1.99 -2.79 -13.65
CA PHE A 154 -2.98 -2.32 -14.61
C PHE A 154 -2.48 -2.59 -16.03
N GLU A 155 -3.41 -2.71 -16.96
CA GLU A 155 -3.11 -2.73 -18.39
C GLU A 155 -3.87 -1.59 -19.07
N ILE A 156 -3.15 -0.80 -19.87
CA ILE A 156 -3.70 0.22 -20.74
C ILE A 156 -3.53 -0.28 -22.17
N LYS A 157 -4.62 -0.30 -22.92
CA LYS A 157 -4.68 -0.78 -24.31
C LYS A 157 -5.46 0.20 -25.17
N GLY A 158 -4.95 0.46 -26.34
CA GLY A 158 -5.62 1.29 -27.35
C GLY A 158 -4.63 2.01 -28.23
N ASP A 159 -5.13 2.61 -29.31
CA ASP A 159 -4.31 3.29 -30.31
C ASP A 159 -3.64 4.57 -29.75
N THR A 160 -4.23 5.18 -28.73
CA THR A 160 -3.69 6.38 -28.05
C THR A 160 -2.90 6.07 -26.79
N ALA A 161 -2.80 4.78 -26.38
CA ALA A 161 -2.22 4.39 -25.10
C ALA A 161 -0.78 4.91 -24.89
N PHE A 162 0.05 4.90 -25.93
CA PHE A 162 1.41 5.43 -25.87
C PHE A 162 1.40 6.96 -25.65
N ASP A 163 0.63 7.70 -26.45
CA ASP A 163 0.60 9.15 -26.40
C ASP A 163 0.01 9.64 -25.07
N ASP A 164 -1.01 8.95 -24.58
CA ASP A 164 -1.60 9.25 -23.27
C ASP A 164 -0.61 9.04 -22.14
N LEU A 165 0.11 7.91 -22.12
CA LEU A 165 1.16 7.65 -21.15
C LEU A 165 2.31 8.64 -21.26
N GLN A 166 2.73 9.00 -22.47
CA GLN A 166 3.79 9.98 -22.71
C GLN A 166 3.41 11.36 -22.19
N ARG A 167 2.13 11.73 -22.25
CA ARG A 167 1.58 12.98 -21.72
C ARG A 167 1.48 13.00 -20.20
N LEU A 168 1.10 11.85 -19.57
CA LEU A 168 0.86 11.76 -18.13
C LEU A 168 2.14 11.54 -17.32
N CYS A 169 3.11 10.82 -17.88
CA CYS A 169 4.34 10.45 -17.20
C CYS A 169 5.41 11.54 -17.36
N CYS A 170 6.16 11.79 -16.30
CA CYS A 170 7.24 12.79 -16.34
C CYS A 170 8.53 12.27 -17.01
N ASN A 171 8.65 10.96 -17.19
CA ASN A 171 9.78 10.36 -17.92
C ASN A 171 9.36 9.95 -19.33
N ASN A 172 10.32 9.85 -20.23
CA ASN A 172 10.10 9.42 -21.60
C ASN A 172 9.80 7.91 -21.67
N ILE A 173 8.57 7.57 -21.98
CA ILE A 173 8.12 6.18 -22.14
C ILE A 173 8.65 5.62 -23.46
N LYS A 174 9.21 4.42 -23.41
CA LYS A 174 9.74 3.76 -24.60
C LYS A 174 8.71 2.82 -25.20
N ASN A 175 8.42 3.00 -26.50
CA ASN A 175 7.46 2.18 -27.24
C ASN A 175 8.14 0.97 -27.93
N TYR A 176 8.90 0.20 -27.14
CA TYR A 176 9.53 -1.05 -27.62
C TYR A 176 9.11 -2.19 -26.70
N PRO A 177 8.51 -3.26 -27.22
CA PRO A 177 8.14 -4.42 -26.42
C PRO A 177 9.26 -4.94 -25.51
N GLY A 178 8.94 -5.19 -24.24
CA GLY A 178 9.88 -5.59 -23.21
C GLY A 178 10.58 -4.45 -22.46
N ASN A 179 10.53 -3.20 -22.95
CA ASN A 179 11.11 -2.09 -22.20
C ASN A 179 10.23 -1.67 -21.02
N THR A 180 10.88 -1.43 -19.90
CA THR A 180 10.27 -0.90 -18.68
C THR A 180 10.86 0.46 -18.35
N THR A 181 10.01 1.44 -18.10
CA THR A 181 10.38 2.79 -17.69
C THR A 181 9.85 3.05 -16.28
N TYR A 182 10.73 3.41 -15.35
CA TYR A 182 10.32 3.94 -14.03
C TYR A 182 10.01 5.42 -14.16
N THR A 183 8.87 5.84 -13.66
CA THR A 183 8.36 7.21 -13.82
C THR A 183 7.35 7.58 -12.73
N GLN A 184 7.08 8.88 -12.65
CA GLN A 184 5.99 9.45 -11.86
C GLN A 184 4.94 10.04 -12.79
N MET A 185 3.68 10.06 -12.35
CA MET A 185 2.63 10.90 -12.90
C MET A 185 2.45 12.11 -12.01
N LEU A 186 2.31 13.29 -12.61
CA LEU A 186 2.25 14.55 -11.90
C LEU A 186 0.90 15.23 -12.09
N ASN A 187 0.47 15.99 -11.08
CA ASN A 187 -0.63 16.93 -11.23
C ASN A 187 -0.18 18.23 -11.91
N SER A 188 -1.11 19.13 -12.17
CA SER A 188 -0.86 20.42 -12.83
C SER A 188 0.12 21.33 -12.07
N ASN A 189 0.31 21.10 -10.78
CA ASN A 189 1.22 21.87 -9.92
C ASN A 189 2.60 21.22 -9.77
N GLY A 190 2.85 20.11 -10.48
CA GLY A 190 4.11 19.35 -10.39
C GLY A 190 4.21 18.41 -9.17
N GLY A 191 3.13 18.23 -8.42
CA GLY A 191 3.07 17.25 -7.32
C GLY A 191 2.98 15.82 -7.85
N ILE A 192 3.65 14.88 -7.18
CA ILE A 192 3.61 13.46 -7.54
C ILE A 192 2.24 12.88 -7.16
N VAL A 193 1.50 12.38 -8.15
CA VAL A 193 0.21 11.69 -7.97
C VAL A 193 0.42 10.18 -7.89
N ALA A 194 1.27 9.62 -8.76
CA ALA A 194 1.56 8.19 -8.78
C ALA A 194 3.06 7.95 -9.04
N ASP A 195 3.60 6.91 -8.40
CA ASP A 195 4.96 6.43 -8.55
C ASP A 195 4.92 4.98 -9.06
N LEU A 196 5.40 4.75 -10.28
CA LEU A 196 5.09 3.52 -11.00
C LEU A 196 6.14 3.13 -12.04
N THR A 197 6.02 1.91 -12.54
CA THR A 197 6.74 1.45 -13.72
C THR A 197 5.76 1.19 -14.86
N VAL A 198 6.14 1.61 -16.07
CA VAL A 198 5.41 1.34 -17.31
C VAL A 198 6.23 0.39 -18.15
N THR A 199 5.68 -0.77 -18.47
CA THR A 199 6.30 -1.77 -19.35
C THR A 199 5.52 -1.83 -20.66
N CYS A 200 6.21 -1.61 -21.78
CA CYS A 200 5.65 -1.83 -23.11
C CYS A 200 5.51 -3.34 -23.35
N ILE A 201 4.28 -3.81 -23.50
CA ILE A 201 3.99 -5.22 -23.85
C ILE A 201 3.93 -5.36 -25.37
N ASP A 202 3.29 -4.39 -26.03
CA ASP A 202 3.16 -4.27 -27.46
C ASP A 202 2.98 -2.78 -27.79
N THR A 203 3.03 -2.41 -29.06
CA THR A 203 2.90 -1.02 -29.54
C THR A 203 1.69 -0.28 -28.99
N ASN A 204 0.58 -0.98 -28.75
CA ASN A 204 -0.69 -0.44 -28.25
C ASN A 204 -1.06 -1.01 -26.86
N SER A 205 -0.13 -1.64 -26.16
CA SER A 205 -0.43 -2.30 -24.88
C SER A 205 0.71 -2.09 -23.88
N PHE A 206 0.35 -1.52 -22.73
CA PHE A 206 1.29 -1.20 -21.65
C PHE A 206 0.82 -1.78 -20.33
N ARG A 207 1.77 -2.29 -19.54
CA ARG A 207 1.52 -2.73 -18.17
C ARG A 207 2.09 -1.71 -17.20
N ILE A 208 1.26 -1.26 -16.27
CA ILE A 208 1.63 -0.38 -15.18
C ILE A 208 1.71 -1.20 -13.89
N VAL A 209 2.76 -0.98 -13.11
CA VAL A 209 2.90 -1.54 -11.76
C VAL A 209 3.11 -0.40 -10.78
N THR A 210 2.27 -0.34 -9.76
CA THR A 210 2.29 0.66 -8.70
C THR A 210 2.15 0.03 -7.30
N GLY A 211 2.23 0.83 -6.25
CA GLY A 211 2.17 0.36 -4.88
C GLY A 211 0.84 -0.34 -4.52
N SER A 212 0.91 -1.36 -3.69
CA SER A 212 -0.29 -2.12 -3.27
C SER A 212 -1.31 -1.29 -2.48
N SER A 213 -0.84 -0.29 -1.73
CA SER A 213 -1.70 0.57 -0.88
C SER A 213 -2.44 1.66 -1.65
N VAL A 214 -1.99 1.99 -2.84
CA VAL A 214 -2.56 3.04 -3.70
C VAL A 214 -3.33 2.50 -4.90
N ARG A 215 -3.62 1.21 -4.89
CA ARG A 215 -4.30 0.53 -6.00
C ARG A 215 -5.60 1.21 -6.45
N GLU A 216 -6.47 1.57 -5.51
CA GLU A 216 -7.76 2.18 -5.83
C GLU A 216 -7.62 3.67 -6.15
N HIS A 217 -6.57 4.32 -5.65
CA HIS A 217 -6.19 5.68 -5.98
C HIS A 217 -5.68 5.80 -7.42
N ASP A 218 -4.79 4.90 -7.82
CA ASP A 218 -4.11 4.94 -9.12
C ASP A 218 -4.93 4.33 -10.27
N LYS A 219 -6.13 3.80 -9.97
CA LYS A 219 -7.05 3.21 -10.93
C LYS A 219 -7.84 4.28 -11.69
#